data_79c77f25540c9ae81b182d9dbe4c0f24
#
_entry.id   79c77f25540c9ae81b182d9dbe4c0f24
#
_cell.length_a   1.000
_cell.length_b   1.000
_cell.length_c   1.000
_cell.angle_alpha   90.00
_cell.angle_beta   90.00
_cell.angle_gamma   90.00
#
_symmetry.space_group_name_H-M   'P 1'
#
loop_
_entity.id
_entity.type
_entity.pdbx_description
1 polymer ?
#
loop_
_entity_poly.entity_id
_entity_poly.type
_entity_poly.pdbx_seq_one_letter_code
_entity_poly.pdbx_strand_id
1 'polypeptide(L)'
;MFRHRDRGALRAIKGTDATQSSPAAPASPATPRLVREAPAAANGDMAATSARKPDAEQPIETPPATDTPQAKRGSSRKTFLGLGAVLLLALGSWYGYHWWTVGRFVVSTDDAYVGAHTATLAAKIPGYLVSVDVTDNAEVKAGDVIARIDNGDYKLAAETARDNVAIEQATVERIGKQTGAQESAVAQAKAQLASAKAGDTRAELELARQLSLAGKEFASRQALEQAQANRDQAVAAVAGAEAGVTAAEANVAVLKAQQEEAQRTLKQFRTALAKAERDLSFTVIRAPFDGVVGNRAVQSGDYVQPGQRLASLVPLHEVYIDANFKETQLEHMRPGEPATVSVDALPDHDIKGRVASVAPAAGSVFSLLPPDNATGNFTKVVQRLAVRIEVPATVRTQELLRPGMSVVVSVNTKGAAEMVPAKVADVN
;
A
#
# COMPACT_ATOMS: atom_id res chain seq x y z
N MET A 1 12.94 -49.10 51.40
CA MET A 1 12.70 -48.95 52.84
C MET A 1 12.66 -47.48 53.15
N PHE A 2 11.57 -47.06 53.81
CA PHE A 2 11.19 -45.74 54.27
C PHE A 2 10.47 -44.80 53.25
N ARG A 3 9.15 -44.82 53.45
CA ARG A 3 8.12 -43.78 53.13
C ARG A 3 8.34 -42.58 54.06
N HIS A 4 8.03 -41.33 53.52
CA HIS A 4 7.20 -40.44 54.33
C HIS A 4 6.35 -39.56 53.34
N ARG A 5 5.04 -39.65 53.56
CA ARG A 5 3.98 -38.74 53.17
C ARG A 5 4.07 -37.49 54.06
N ASP A 6 3.82 -36.33 53.50
CA ASP A 6 3.04 -35.36 54.31
C ASP A 6 2.06 -34.62 53.44
N ARG A 7 0.82 -34.63 53.93
CA ARG A 7 -0.36 -33.92 53.46
C ARG A 7 -0.53 -32.67 54.33
N GLY A 8 -0.92 -31.58 53.76
CA GLY A 8 -1.48 -30.43 54.49
C GLY A 8 -1.61 -29.25 53.56
N ALA A 9 -2.64 -28.53 53.39
CA ALA A 9 -3.99 -28.48 53.89
C ALA A 9 -4.68 -27.38 53.09
N LEU A 10 -5.81 -27.73 52.53
CA LEU A 10 -6.80 -26.78 51.98
C LEU A 10 -7.27 -25.84 53.11
N ARG A 11 -7.19 -24.54 52.91
CA ARG A 11 -7.91 -23.55 53.73
C ARG A 11 -8.83 -22.70 52.83
N ALA A 12 -10.06 -23.12 52.76
CA ALA A 12 -11.19 -22.36 52.31
C ALA A 12 -11.39 -21.18 53.25
N ILE A 13 -11.48 -19.98 52.72
CA ILE A 13 -12.05 -18.83 53.42
C ILE A 13 -13.34 -18.46 52.73
N LYS A 14 -14.39 -18.57 53.55
CA LYS A 14 -15.81 -18.34 53.35
C LYS A 14 -16.09 -16.87 53.07
N GLY A 15 -17.09 -16.60 52.27
CA GLY A 15 -17.53 -15.31 51.80
C GLY A 15 -17.96 -14.34 52.90
N THR A 16 -18.01 -13.10 52.46
CA THR A 16 -18.83 -12.06 53.08
C THR A 16 -19.50 -11.28 51.97
N ASP A 17 -20.83 -11.34 51.92
CA ASP A 17 -21.70 -10.46 51.21
C ASP A 17 -21.41 -8.98 51.57
N ALA A 18 -21.30 -8.14 50.57
CA ALA A 18 -21.48 -6.72 50.71
C ALA A 18 -22.14 -6.16 49.44
N THR A 19 -23.42 -6.06 49.54
CA THR A 19 -24.34 -5.01 49.02
C THR A 19 -23.85 -4.18 47.82
N GLN A 20 -24.59 -4.32 46.75
CA GLN A 20 -24.73 -3.44 45.61
C GLN A 20 -24.86 -1.96 46.03
N SER A 21 -24.05 -1.13 45.41
CA SER A 21 -24.44 0.25 45.15
C SER A 21 -23.89 0.60 43.73
N SER A 22 -24.81 0.58 42.79
CA SER A 22 -24.65 1.11 41.42
C SER A 22 -24.53 2.66 41.52
N PRO A 23 -23.51 3.27 40.94
CA PRO A 23 -23.58 4.71 40.71
C PRO A 23 -24.35 5.01 39.43
N ALA A 24 -25.28 5.91 39.56
CA ALA A 24 -26.15 6.48 38.55
C ALA A 24 -25.37 7.06 37.36
N ALA A 25 -25.90 6.87 36.16
CA ALA A 25 -25.48 7.53 34.94
C ALA A 25 -25.61 9.06 35.05
N PRO A 26 -24.67 9.84 34.54
CA PRO A 26 -24.88 11.28 34.43
C PRO A 26 -25.84 11.59 33.28
N ALA A 27 -26.81 12.45 33.62
CA ALA A 27 -27.82 12.97 32.71
C ALA A 27 -27.21 13.71 31.51
N SER A 28 -27.74 13.46 30.34
CA SER A 28 -27.53 14.26 29.14
C SER A 28 -27.93 15.72 29.35
N PRO A 29 -27.14 16.69 28.90
CA PRO A 29 -27.60 18.07 28.86
C PRO A 29 -28.64 18.26 27.76
N ALA A 30 -29.74 18.87 28.15
CA ALA A 30 -30.88 19.26 27.35
C ALA A 30 -30.45 20.19 26.19
N THR A 31 -30.87 19.84 25.00
CA THR A 31 -30.88 20.70 23.81
C THR A 31 -31.74 21.91 24.02
N PRO A 32 -31.30 23.14 23.75
CA PRO A 32 -32.22 24.29 23.73
C PRO A 32 -33.07 24.25 22.46
N ARG A 33 -34.35 24.14 22.69
CA ARG A 33 -35.43 24.25 21.72
C ARG A 33 -35.51 25.71 21.25
N LEU A 34 -35.05 25.98 20.03
CA LEU A 34 -35.28 27.24 19.35
C LEU A 34 -36.77 27.39 19.08
N VAL A 35 -37.37 28.28 19.83
CA VAL A 35 -38.72 28.82 19.60
C VAL A 35 -38.69 29.62 18.31
N ARG A 36 -39.45 29.16 17.35
CA ARG A 36 -39.69 29.82 16.08
C ARG A 36 -40.81 30.84 16.34
N GLU A 37 -40.46 32.08 16.54
CA GLU A 37 -41.38 33.19 16.58
C GLU A 37 -41.81 33.52 15.15
N ALA A 38 -43.11 33.41 14.88
CA ALA A 38 -43.75 33.93 13.69
C ALA A 38 -44.09 35.41 13.94
N PRO A 39 -43.81 36.30 13.00
CA PRO A 39 -44.39 37.64 13.09
C PRO A 39 -45.80 37.63 12.54
N ALA A 40 -46.68 38.24 13.38
CA ALA A 40 -48.06 38.47 13.19
C ALA A 40 -48.39 39.33 11.96
N ALA A 41 -49.52 39.01 11.37
CA ALA A 41 -50.22 39.82 10.40
C ALA A 41 -50.58 41.20 10.96
N ALA A 42 -50.31 42.25 10.18
CA ALA A 42 -50.95 43.55 10.34
C ALA A 42 -51.78 43.83 9.11
N ASN A 43 -53.07 43.83 9.32
CA ASN A 43 -54.12 44.38 8.45
C ASN A 43 -53.89 45.86 8.22
N GLY A 44 -54.20 46.31 7.02
CA GLY A 44 -54.40 47.71 6.64
C GLY A 44 -54.87 47.74 5.22
N ASP A 45 -56.01 47.62 5.04
CA ASP A 45 -57.24 48.13 4.49
C ASP A 45 -57.06 49.38 3.61
N MET A 46 -57.97 49.44 2.61
CA MET A 46 -58.39 50.55 1.74
C MET A 46 -57.68 50.69 0.41
N ALA A 47 -58.34 50.56 -0.63
CA ALA A 47 -59.52 51.05 -1.25
C ALA A 47 -59.46 50.79 -2.77
N ALA A 48 -60.54 50.24 -3.22
CA ALA A 48 -60.94 50.18 -4.62
C ALA A 48 -61.10 51.56 -5.23
N THR A 49 -60.80 51.68 -6.53
CA THR A 49 -61.55 52.54 -7.43
C THR A 49 -61.27 52.03 -8.85
N SER A 50 -62.14 51.22 -9.37
CA SER A 50 -63.19 51.59 -10.30
C SER A 50 -62.74 51.90 -11.73
N ALA A 51 -63.17 51.00 -12.55
CA ALA A 51 -63.40 51.04 -13.96
C ALA A 51 -63.86 52.42 -14.49
N ARG A 52 -63.42 52.71 -15.74
CA ARG A 52 -64.25 53.35 -16.71
C ARG A 52 -63.72 53.21 -18.14
N LYS A 53 -64.43 52.46 -18.93
CA LYS A 53 -64.60 52.68 -20.36
C LYS A 53 -65.75 53.68 -20.44
N PRO A 54 -65.77 54.63 -21.32
CA PRO A 54 -66.68 54.60 -22.46
C PRO A 54 -66.06 55.08 -23.75
N ASP A 55 -66.48 54.46 -24.87
CA ASP A 55 -67.40 54.89 -25.87
C ASP A 55 -67.07 56.20 -26.63
N ALA A 56 -66.86 55.99 -27.92
CA ALA A 56 -67.65 56.37 -29.05
C ALA A 56 -67.55 57.79 -29.57
N GLU A 57 -67.59 57.80 -30.90
CA GLU A 57 -68.14 58.85 -31.84
C GLU A 57 -67.18 59.93 -32.27
N GLN A 58 -66.77 59.74 -33.48
CA GLN A 58 -67.29 60.17 -34.81
C GLN A 58 -66.77 61.53 -35.28
N PRO A 59 -66.96 61.85 -36.51
CA PRO A 59 -65.93 61.99 -37.54
C PRO A 59 -65.88 63.46 -38.08
N ILE A 60 -64.79 63.82 -38.68
CA ILE A 60 -64.83 65.03 -39.58
C ILE A 60 -63.83 64.86 -40.76
N GLU A 61 -64.42 64.73 -41.90
CA GLU A 61 -64.15 65.30 -43.18
C GLU A 61 -62.75 65.34 -43.77
N THR A 62 -62.66 64.66 -44.87
CA THR A 62 -61.75 64.89 -46.02
C THR A 62 -62.00 66.27 -46.66
N PRO A 63 -60.93 66.88 -47.28
CA PRO A 63 -60.83 66.92 -48.76
C PRO A 63 -59.36 66.99 -49.28
N PRO A 64 -59.07 67.16 -50.56
CA PRO A 64 -59.08 66.12 -51.57
C PRO A 64 -57.67 65.91 -52.19
N ALA A 65 -57.61 64.90 -53.03
CA ALA A 65 -56.50 64.44 -53.80
C ALA A 65 -55.66 65.50 -54.54
N THR A 66 -54.35 65.26 -54.51
CA THR A 66 -53.48 65.72 -55.61
C THR A 66 -52.61 64.55 -56.05
N ASP A 67 -52.87 64.18 -57.31
CA ASP A 67 -52.06 63.22 -58.07
C ASP A 67 -50.60 63.67 -58.16
N THR A 68 -49.67 62.78 -57.85
CA THR A 68 -48.32 62.77 -58.45
C THR A 68 -47.78 61.37 -58.55
N PRO A 69 -46.97 61.02 -59.51
CA PRO A 69 -47.00 59.72 -60.17
C PRO A 69 -46.18 58.67 -59.49
N GLN A 70 -46.65 57.44 -59.57
CA GLN A 70 -45.98 56.19 -59.15
C GLN A 70 -44.63 56.04 -59.88
N ALA A 71 -43.54 56.23 -59.17
CA ALA A 71 -42.25 55.64 -59.52
C ALA A 71 -42.27 54.15 -59.19
N LYS A 72 -42.26 53.32 -60.20
CA LYS A 72 -41.99 51.85 -60.09
C LYS A 72 -40.66 51.63 -59.43
N ARG A 73 -40.64 51.40 -58.09
CA ARG A 73 -39.47 50.84 -57.36
C ARG A 73 -39.50 49.35 -57.56
N GLY A 74 -38.60 48.92 -58.46
CA GLY A 74 -38.39 47.54 -58.81
C GLY A 74 -38.01 46.66 -57.62
N SER A 75 -38.46 45.55 -57.69
CA SER A 75 -38.19 44.20 -57.22
C SER A 75 -36.89 43.88 -56.45
N SER A 76 -36.25 44.79 -55.74
CA SER A 76 -35.05 44.50 -54.96
C SER A 76 -35.34 43.76 -53.63
N ARG A 77 -36.55 43.89 -53.09
CA ARG A 77 -36.95 43.16 -51.87
C ARG A 77 -37.01 41.65 -52.06
N LYS A 78 -37.41 41.13 -53.20
CA LYS A 78 -37.48 39.68 -53.51
C LYS A 78 -36.10 39.11 -53.74
N THR A 79 -35.14 39.85 -54.27
CA THR A 79 -33.76 39.42 -54.44
C THR A 79 -33.00 39.41 -53.10
N PHE A 80 -33.22 40.39 -52.20
CA PHE A 80 -32.67 40.35 -50.82
C PHE A 80 -33.27 39.26 -49.98
N LEU A 81 -34.58 38.99 -50.10
CA LEU A 81 -35.22 37.86 -49.45
C LEU A 81 -34.68 36.49 -49.95
N GLY A 82 -34.46 36.39 -51.28
CA GLY A 82 -33.87 35.22 -51.91
C GLY A 82 -32.43 34.99 -51.50
N LEU A 83 -31.59 36.05 -51.41
CA LEU A 83 -30.21 35.97 -50.93
C LEU A 83 -30.16 35.61 -49.46
N GLY A 84 -31.04 36.17 -48.63
CA GLY A 84 -31.19 35.83 -47.22
C GLY A 84 -31.61 34.35 -46.99
N ALA A 85 -32.54 33.85 -47.81
CA ALA A 85 -32.93 32.42 -47.75
C ALA A 85 -31.82 31.47 -48.18
N VAL A 86 -31.04 31.80 -49.20
CA VAL A 86 -29.88 31.00 -49.63
C VAL A 86 -28.80 31.01 -48.56
N LEU A 87 -28.56 32.16 -47.92
CA LEU A 87 -27.57 32.26 -46.82
C LEU A 87 -28.01 31.48 -45.58
N LEU A 88 -29.29 31.49 -45.23
CA LEU A 88 -29.85 30.66 -44.15
C LEU A 88 -29.79 29.17 -44.48
N LEU A 89 -30.07 28.79 -45.74
CA LEU A 89 -29.93 27.39 -46.18
C LEU A 89 -28.47 26.95 -46.19
N ALA A 90 -27.54 27.81 -46.62
CA ALA A 90 -26.11 27.51 -46.58
C ALA A 90 -25.60 27.37 -45.13
N LEU A 91 -25.98 28.27 -44.21
CA LEU A 91 -25.67 28.19 -42.78
C LEU A 91 -26.34 26.98 -42.15
N GLY A 92 -27.60 26.69 -42.44
CA GLY A 92 -28.31 25.51 -41.93
C GLY A 92 -27.69 24.20 -42.44
N SER A 93 -27.31 24.17 -43.73
CA SER A 93 -26.63 23.02 -44.32
C SER A 93 -25.25 22.79 -43.72
N TRP A 94 -24.49 23.90 -43.56
CA TRP A 94 -23.18 23.85 -42.91
C TRP A 94 -23.26 23.41 -41.43
N TYR A 95 -24.21 23.96 -40.68
CA TYR A 95 -24.48 23.59 -39.31
C TYR A 95 -24.98 22.13 -39.21
N GLY A 96 -25.90 21.72 -40.08
CA GLY A 96 -26.39 20.34 -40.14
C GLY A 96 -25.29 19.35 -40.51
N TYR A 97 -24.42 19.69 -41.48
CA TYR A 97 -23.28 18.88 -41.85
C TYR A 97 -22.25 18.77 -40.69
N HIS A 98 -21.97 19.89 -40.02
CA HIS A 98 -21.06 19.90 -38.86
C HIS A 98 -21.63 19.08 -37.70
N TRP A 99 -22.92 19.22 -37.41
CA TRP A 99 -23.59 18.42 -36.38
C TRP A 99 -23.59 16.92 -36.73
N TRP A 100 -23.85 16.60 -38.00
CA TRP A 100 -23.87 15.21 -38.48
C TRP A 100 -22.49 14.54 -38.46
N THR A 101 -21.42 15.29 -38.74
CA THR A 101 -20.06 14.73 -38.84
C THR A 101 -19.27 14.76 -37.54
N VAL A 102 -19.60 15.67 -36.61
CA VAL A 102 -18.85 15.87 -35.37
C VAL A 102 -19.75 15.80 -34.14
N GLY A 103 -20.86 16.58 -34.13
CA GLY A 103 -21.62 16.79 -32.91
C GLY A 103 -22.26 15.52 -32.33
N ARG A 104 -22.73 14.61 -33.18
CA ARG A 104 -23.36 13.35 -32.70
C ARG A 104 -22.39 12.31 -32.09
N PHE A 105 -21.09 12.49 -32.32
CA PHE A 105 -20.06 11.59 -31.81
C PHE A 105 -19.38 12.10 -30.53
N VAL A 106 -19.72 13.31 -30.09
CA VAL A 106 -19.18 13.88 -28.86
C VAL A 106 -20.10 13.51 -27.69
N VAL A 107 -19.60 12.74 -26.75
CA VAL A 107 -20.30 12.38 -25.53
C VAL A 107 -19.67 13.13 -24.39
N SER A 108 -20.45 13.93 -23.64
CA SER A 108 -19.94 14.72 -22.53
C SER A 108 -20.56 14.34 -21.20
N THR A 109 -19.80 14.55 -20.14
CA THR A 109 -20.25 14.45 -18.76
C THR A 109 -19.66 15.59 -17.92
N ASP A 110 -20.46 16.10 -17.01
CA ASP A 110 -20.11 17.06 -15.95
C ASP A 110 -19.79 16.40 -14.62
N ASP A 111 -20.04 15.09 -14.52
CA ASP A 111 -19.72 14.28 -13.34
C ASP A 111 -18.32 13.68 -13.50
N ALA A 112 -17.32 14.54 -13.45
CA ALA A 112 -15.92 14.14 -13.56
C ALA A 112 -15.04 14.92 -12.59
N TYR A 113 -14.04 14.23 -12.03
CA TYR A 113 -13.16 14.79 -11.03
C TYR A 113 -11.70 14.43 -11.31
N VAL A 114 -10.81 15.34 -10.95
CA VAL A 114 -9.38 15.07 -10.94
C VAL A 114 -9.07 14.15 -9.77
N GLY A 115 -8.44 13.02 -10.04
CA GLY A 115 -7.93 12.06 -9.06
C GLY A 115 -6.40 12.04 -9.02
N ALA A 116 -5.84 11.55 -7.91
CA ALA A 116 -4.43 11.20 -7.79
C ALA A 116 -4.26 10.01 -6.84
N HIS A 117 -3.15 9.28 -6.98
CA HIS A 117 -2.79 8.20 -6.07
C HIS A 117 -2.16 8.77 -4.79
N THR A 118 -3.01 9.22 -3.86
CA THR A 118 -2.55 9.81 -2.60
C THR A 118 -2.00 8.74 -1.66
N ALA A 119 -0.84 8.97 -1.03
CA ALA A 119 -0.33 8.12 0.03
C ALA A 119 -0.64 8.72 1.40
N THR A 120 -1.15 7.88 2.28
CA THR A 120 -1.29 8.23 3.70
C THR A 120 0.01 7.88 4.43
N LEU A 121 0.68 8.88 4.95
CA LEU A 121 1.84 8.73 5.81
C LEU A 121 1.37 8.38 7.22
N ALA A 122 1.71 7.19 7.69
CA ALA A 122 1.33 6.70 9.02
C ALA A 122 2.57 6.30 9.82
N ALA A 123 2.52 6.47 11.14
CA ALA A 123 3.56 5.97 12.04
C ALA A 123 3.61 4.44 12.02
N LYS A 124 4.81 3.86 11.96
CA LYS A 124 5.02 2.40 12.07
C LYS A 124 5.34 1.93 13.47
N ILE A 125 5.82 2.86 14.31
CA ILE A 125 6.23 2.63 15.70
C ILE A 125 5.60 3.69 16.60
N PRO A 126 5.36 3.39 17.89
CA PRO A 126 4.86 4.37 18.85
C PRO A 126 5.96 5.32 19.32
N GLY A 127 5.60 6.52 19.75
CA GLY A 127 6.51 7.46 20.38
C GLY A 127 6.04 8.91 20.30
N TYR A 128 6.78 9.82 20.92
CA TYR A 128 6.52 11.25 20.84
C TYR A 128 7.17 11.84 19.60
N LEU A 129 6.47 12.74 18.91
CA LEU A 129 7.04 13.50 17.79
C LEU A 129 7.96 14.61 18.32
N VAL A 130 9.24 14.51 18.05
CA VAL A 130 10.23 15.54 18.37
C VAL A 130 10.07 16.74 17.46
N SER A 131 9.90 16.48 16.15
CA SER A 131 9.70 17.53 15.17
C SER A 131 8.77 17.05 14.03
N VAL A 132 8.07 18.01 13.44
CA VAL A 132 7.41 17.88 12.16
C VAL A 132 8.04 18.92 11.24
N ASP A 133 8.88 18.44 10.32
CA ASP A 133 9.80 19.26 9.55
C ASP A 133 9.13 19.91 8.31
N VAL A 134 7.84 19.59 8.07
CA VAL A 134 7.04 20.07 6.94
C VAL A 134 5.82 20.86 7.39
N THR A 135 5.46 21.87 6.60
CA THR A 135 4.21 22.63 6.77
C THR A 135 3.11 22.07 5.86
N ASP A 136 1.86 22.46 6.13
CA ASP A 136 0.76 22.16 5.22
C ASP A 136 1.03 22.80 3.85
N ASN A 137 0.72 22.07 2.79
CA ASN A 137 0.93 22.44 1.38
C ASN A 137 2.40 22.63 0.98
N ALA A 138 3.36 22.12 1.76
CA ALA A 138 4.76 22.11 1.37
C ALA A 138 5.03 21.05 0.29
N GLU A 139 5.84 21.41 -0.70
CA GLU A 139 6.40 20.46 -1.66
C GLU A 139 7.55 19.70 -1.02
N VAL A 140 7.57 18.38 -1.23
CA VAL A 140 8.59 17.48 -0.72
C VAL A 140 9.03 16.52 -1.81
N LYS A 141 10.30 16.12 -1.75
CA LYS A 141 10.88 15.11 -2.64
C LYS A 141 10.94 13.75 -1.95
N ALA A 142 11.00 12.70 -2.75
CA ALA A 142 11.24 11.35 -2.25
C ALA A 142 12.48 11.30 -1.35
N GLY A 143 12.30 10.77 -0.13
CA GLY A 143 13.36 10.71 0.89
C GLY A 143 13.39 11.89 1.86
N ASP A 144 12.72 13.01 1.59
CA ASP A 144 12.67 14.14 2.51
C ASP A 144 12.02 13.75 3.84
N VAL A 145 12.51 14.33 4.92
CA VAL A 145 12.03 14.04 6.27
C VAL A 145 10.74 14.83 6.53
N ILE A 146 9.69 14.12 6.84
CA ILE A 146 8.37 14.68 7.17
C ILE A 146 8.25 14.93 8.67
N ALA A 147 8.62 13.92 9.47
CA ALA A 147 8.55 14.00 10.92
C ALA A 147 9.59 13.09 11.58
N ARG A 148 9.91 13.37 12.83
CA ARG A 148 10.84 12.59 13.65
C ARG A 148 10.16 12.20 14.95
N ILE A 149 10.17 10.90 15.23
CA ILE A 149 9.79 10.33 16.52
C ILE A 149 11.03 10.31 17.41
N ASP A 150 10.86 10.45 18.71
CA ASP A 150 11.93 10.28 19.68
C ASP A 150 12.62 8.92 19.49
N ASN A 151 13.90 8.96 19.21
CA ASN A 151 14.69 7.77 18.89
C ASN A 151 15.54 7.26 20.06
N GLY A 152 15.46 7.88 21.24
CA GLY A 152 16.30 7.55 22.38
C GLY A 152 16.25 6.08 22.73
N ASP A 153 15.08 5.56 23.02
CA ASP A 153 14.87 4.15 23.40
C ASP A 153 15.22 3.18 22.26
N TYR A 154 14.89 3.54 21.03
CA TYR A 154 15.18 2.74 19.83
C TYR A 154 16.68 2.65 19.54
N LYS A 155 17.43 3.74 19.79
CA LYS A 155 18.88 3.77 19.66
C LYS A 155 19.54 2.88 20.72
N LEU A 156 19.11 2.98 21.96
CA LEU A 156 19.61 2.12 23.06
C LEU A 156 19.28 0.65 22.81
N ALA A 157 18.09 0.34 22.30
CA ALA A 157 17.73 -1.02 21.93
C ALA A 157 18.61 -1.58 20.81
N ALA A 158 18.91 -0.79 19.78
CA ALA A 158 19.81 -1.18 18.70
C ALA A 158 21.26 -1.37 19.20
N GLU A 159 21.74 -0.51 20.09
CA GLU A 159 23.06 -0.62 20.73
C GLU A 159 23.16 -1.89 21.58
N THR A 160 22.18 -2.14 22.45
CA THR A 160 22.10 -3.37 23.25
C THR A 160 22.10 -4.64 22.37
N ALA A 161 21.33 -4.62 21.28
CA ALA A 161 21.31 -5.75 20.35
C ALA A 161 22.67 -5.96 19.64
N ARG A 162 23.40 -4.86 19.34
CA ARG A 162 24.74 -4.90 18.73
C ARG A 162 25.76 -5.50 19.70
N ASP A 163 25.70 -5.10 20.97
CA ASP A 163 26.56 -5.65 22.01
C ASP A 163 26.34 -7.13 22.22
N ASN A 164 25.07 -7.59 22.20
CA ASN A 164 24.77 -9.02 22.28
C ASN A 164 25.36 -9.82 21.11
N VAL A 165 25.34 -9.24 19.90
CA VAL A 165 26.01 -9.86 18.72
C VAL A 165 27.52 -9.95 18.95
N ALA A 166 28.15 -8.90 19.49
CA ALA A 166 29.59 -8.88 19.73
C ALA A 166 30.00 -9.89 20.78
N ILE A 167 29.23 -10.03 21.88
CA ILE A 167 29.46 -11.03 22.95
C ILE A 167 29.38 -12.45 22.39
N GLU A 168 28.32 -12.73 21.61
CA GLU A 168 28.15 -14.08 21.08
C GLU A 168 29.19 -14.41 20.02
N GLN A 169 29.59 -13.40 19.21
CA GLN A 169 30.69 -13.60 18.27
C GLN A 169 32.01 -13.97 18.94
N ALA A 170 32.32 -13.31 20.07
CA ALA A 170 33.47 -13.68 20.89
C ALA A 170 33.33 -15.09 21.46
N THR A 171 32.13 -15.52 21.82
CA THR A 171 31.85 -16.89 22.28
C THR A 171 32.14 -17.92 21.17
N VAL A 172 31.66 -17.69 19.96
CA VAL A 172 31.96 -18.56 18.80
C VAL A 172 33.45 -18.64 18.54
N GLU A 173 34.17 -17.53 18.60
CA GLU A 173 35.62 -17.51 18.42
C GLU A 173 36.37 -18.28 19.53
N ARG A 174 35.95 -18.10 20.78
CA ARG A 174 36.52 -18.82 21.92
C ARG A 174 36.36 -20.33 21.73
N ILE A 175 35.15 -20.80 21.37
CA ILE A 175 34.89 -22.24 21.13
C ILE A 175 35.72 -22.74 19.94
N GLY A 176 35.84 -21.91 18.87
CA GLY A 176 36.70 -22.24 17.73
C GLY A 176 38.15 -22.44 18.11
N LYS A 177 38.72 -21.61 19.00
CA LYS A 177 40.07 -21.79 19.52
C LYS A 177 40.21 -23.05 20.42
N GLN A 178 39.16 -23.35 21.21
CA GLN A 178 39.13 -24.59 22.02
C GLN A 178 39.06 -25.82 21.10
N THR A 179 38.29 -25.77 20.01
CA THR A 179 38.24 -26.85 19.00
C THR A 179 39.64 -27.09 18.39
N GLY A 180 40.35 -26.03 18.00
CA GLY A 180 41.70 -26.13 17.45
C GLY A 180 42.71 -26.74 18.47
N ALA A 181 42.60 -26.37 19.75
CA ALA A 181 43.40 -26.98 20.80
C ALA A 181 43.11 -28.48 20.95
N GLN A 182 41.84 -28.88 20.90
CA GLN A 182 41.46 -30.28 20.97
C GLN A 182 41.82 -31.07 19.71
N GLU A 183 41.85 -30.46 18.54
CA GLU A 183 42.37 -31.07 17.30
C GLU A 183 43.88 -31.38 17.43
N SER A 184 44.63 -30.54 18.14
CA SER A 184 46.03 -30.84 18.48
C SER A 184 46.16 -32.02 19.41
N ALA A 185 45.23 -32.22 20.36
CA ALA A 185 45.20 -33.42 21.22
C ALA A 185 44.88 -34.68 20.40
N VAL A 186 44.04 -34.62 19.39
CA VAL A 186 43.81 -35.73 18.42
C VAL A 186 45.12 -36.09 17.71
N ALA A 187 45.86 -35.08 17.25
CA ALA A 187 47.14 -35.30 16.55
C ALA A 187 48.15 -36.01 17.52
N GLN A 188 48.19 -35.63 18.79
CA GLN A 188 49.01 -36.26 19.79
C GLN A 188 48.60 -37.73 20.05
N ALA A 189 47.29 -38.00 20.17
CA ALA A 189 46.78 -39.36 20.32
C ALA A 189 47.09 -40.23 19.10
N LYS A 190 47.00 -39.69 17.90
CA LYS A 190 47.40 -40.39 16.65
C LYS A 190 48.88 -40.70 16.61
N ALA A 191 49.75 -39.82 17.11
CA ALA A 191 51.17 -40.09 17.23
C ALA A 191 51.46 -41.19 18.22
N GLN A 192 50.72 -41.23 19.34
CA GLN A 192 50.81 -42.35 20.34
C GLN A 192 50.37 -43.67 19.71
N LEU A 193 49.28 -43.69 18.98
CA LEU A 193 48.84 -44.87 18.24
C LEU A 193 49.88 -45.34 17.23
N ALA A 194 50.50 -44.44 16.47
CA ALA A 194 51.58 -44.78 15.54
C ALA A 194 52.79 -45.43 16.28
N SER A 195 53.14 -44.89 17.44
CA SER A 195 54.17 -45.46 18.30
C SER A 195 53.82 -46.88 18.80
N ALA A 196 52.56 -47.07 19.28
CA ALA A 196 52.06 -48.35 19.71
C ALA A 196 52.08 -49.41 18.59
N LYS A 197 51.64 -49.02 17.38
CA LYS A 197 51.67 -49.87 16.15
C LYS A 197 53.11 -50.26 15.76
N ALA A 198 54.06 -49.36 15.89
CA ALA A 198 55.47 -49.69 15.66
C ALA A 198 56.01 -50.65 16.68
N GLY A 199 55.54 -50.52 17.96
CA GLY A 199 55.84 -51.47 19.05
C GLY A 199 55.28 -52.87 18.78
N ASP A 200 54.04 -52.96 18.33
CA ASP A 200 53.37 -54.21 17.99
C ASP A 200 54.07 -54.90 16.79
N THR A 201 54.39 -54.17 15.71
CA THR A 201 55.18 -54.72 14.59
C THR A 201 56.50 -55.27 15.06
N ARG A 202 57.21 -54.59 15.97
CA ARG A 202 58.46 -55.09 16.53
C ARG A 202 58.25 -56.40 17.33
N ALA A 203 57.21 -56.44 18.17
CA ALA A 203 56.89 -57.63 19.03
C ALA A 203 56.45 -58.81 18.15
N GLU A 204 55.71 -58.58 17.06
CA GLU A 204 55.31 -59.58 16.07
C GLU A 204 56.52 -60.18 15.37
N LEU A 205 57.45 -59.34 14.84
CA LEU A 205 58.70 -59.82 14.24
C LEU A 205 59.57 -60.63 15.20
N GLU A 206 59.64 -60.25 16.49
CA GLU A 206 60.37 -60.98 17.52
C GLU A 206 59.72 -62.34 17.79
N LEU A 207 58.37 -62.37 17.91
CA LEU A 207 57.62 -63.61 18.07
C LEU A 207 57.87 -64.56 16.91
N ALA A 208 57.79 -64.05 15.68
CA ALA A 208 58.05 -64.85 14.47
C ALA A 208 59.48 -65.39 14.44
N ARG A 209 60.47 -64.63 14.90
CA ARG A 209 61.83 -65.04 15.01
C ARG A 209 61.95 -66.16 16.05
N GLN A 210 61.35 -66.02 17.25
CA GLN A 210 61.44 -67.04 18.30
C GLN A 210 60.68 -68.30 17.89
N LEU A 211 59.58 -68.26 17.20
CA LEU A 211 58.86 -69.41 16.61
C LEU A 211 59.75 -70.18 15.62
N SER A 212 60.47 -69.46 14.74
CA SER A 212 61.38 -70.04 13.79
C SER A 212 62.60 -70.76 14.45
N LEU A 213 63.11 -70.16 15.50
CA LEU A 213 64.21 -70.77 16.33
C LEU A 213 63.73 -71.97 17.17
N ALA A 214 62.55 -71.92 17.74
CA ALA A 214 61.92 -73.01 18.48
C ALA A 214 61.68 -74.23 17.56
N GLY A 215 61.23 -74.04 16.36
CA GLY A 215 61.07 -75.10 15.34
C GLY A 215 62.37 -75.76 14.92
N LYS A 216 63.53 -75.14 15.24
CA LYS A 216 64.88 -75.66 15.00
C LYS A 216 65.57 -76.15 16.35
N GLU A 217 64.85 -76.21 17.44
CA GLU A 217 65.32 -76.53 18.79
C GLU A 217 66.37 -75.56 19.39
N PHE A 218 66.50 -74.31 18.78
CA PHE A 218 67.46 -73.33 19.27
C PHE A 218 66.83 -72.24 20.22
N ALA A 219 65.53 -72.32 20.55
CA ALA A 219 64.90 -71.43 21.50
C ALA A 219 64.31 -72.22 22.70
N SER A 220 64.37 -71.63 23.91
CA SER A 220 63.71 -72.17 25.08
C SER A 220 62.21 -71.91 25.09
N ARG A 221 61.40 -72.76 25.72
CA ARG A 221 59.93 -72.50 25.89
C ARG A 221 59.68 -71.21 26.63
N GLN A 222 60.49 -70.83 27.58
CA GLN A 222 60.40 -69.59 28.36
C GLN A 222 60.57 -68.38 27.40
N ALA A 223 61.53 -68.43 26.46
CA ALA A 223 61.74 -67.33 25.47
C ALA A 223 60.55 -67.14 24.53
N LEU A 224 59.93 -68.25 24.09
CA LEU A 224 58.74 -68.24 23.25
C LEU A 224 57.53 -67.65 24.01
N GLU A 225 57.26 -68.16 25.27
CA GLU A 225 56.16 -67.63 26.09
C GLU A 225 56.33 -66.15 26.39
N GLN A 226 57.60 -65.71 26.66
CA GLN A 226 57.88 -64.28 26.86
C GLN A 226 57.61 -63.43 25.59
N ALA A 227 57.99 -63.89 24.41
CA ALA A 227 57.77 -63.21 23.14
C ALA A 227 56.26 -63.15 22.88
N GLN A 228 55.49 -64.16 23.17
CA GLN A 228 54.03 -64.17 23.02
C GLN A 228 53.37 -63.19 23.98
N ALA A 229 53.76 -63.20 25.29
CA ALA A 229 53.27 -62.22 26.25
C ALA A 229 53.57 -60.75 25.81
N ASN A 230 54.79 -60.52 25.31
CA ASN A 230 55.17 -59.18 24.81
C ASN A 230 54.31 -58.74 23.63
N ARG A 231 54.01 -59.67 22.71
CA ARG A 231 53.12 -59.39 21.57
C ARG A 231 51.70 -59.10 22.01
N ASP A 232 51.15 -59.92 22.97
CA ASP A 232 49.81 -59.71 23.49
C ASP A 232 49.68 -58.37 24.26
N GLN A 233 50.75 -58.00 24.98
CA GLN A 233 50.87 -56.68 25.61
C GLN A 233 50.88 -55.51 24.54
N ALA A 234 51.65 -55.72 23.46
CA ALA A 234 51.72 -54.73 22.39
C ALA A 234 50.38 -54.56 21.68
N VAL A 235 49.60 -55.60 21.40
CA VAL A 235 48.25 -55.56 20.86
C VAL A 235 47.34 -54.85 21.82
N ALA A 236 47.40 -55.12 23.10
CA ALA A 236 46.59 -54.40 24.10
C ALA A 236 46.95 -52.88 24.14
N ALA A 237 48.24 -52.54 23.96
CA ALA A 237 48.70 -51.17 23.90
C ALA A 237 48.16 -50.45 22.66
N VAL A 238 48.09 -51.12 21.48
CA VAL A 238 47.46 -50.57 20.25
C VAL A 238 45.98 -50.32 20.50
N ALA A 239 45.25 -51.31 21.05
CA ALA A 239 43.81 -51.13 21.32
C ALA A 239 43.57 -49.98 22.30
N GLY A 240 44.38 -49.81 23.32
CA GLY A 240 44.33 -48.69 24.25
C GLY A 240 44.59 -47.33 23.58
N ALA A 241 45.56 -47.28 22.64
CA ALA A 241 45.85 -46.07 21.91
C ALA A 241 44.74 -45.71 20.86
N GLU A 242 44.12 -46.73 20.24
CA GLU A 242 42.96 -46.54 19.35
C GLU A 242 41.75 -45.99 20.13
N ALA A 243 41.48 -46.53 21.31
CA ALA A 243 40.45 -45.99 22.20
C ALA A 243 40.75 -44.53 22.59
N GLY A 244 42.03 -44.19 22.82
CA GLY A 244 42.50 -42.84 23.10
C GLY A 244 42.21 -41.84 21.92
N VAL A 245 42.48 -42.29 20.68
CA VAL A 245 42.16 -41.49 19.48
C VAL A 245 40.66 -41.27 19.38
N THR A 246 39.86 -42.33 19.54
CA THR A 246 38.39 -42.25 19.46
C THR A 246 37.82 -41.28 20.52
N ALA A 247 38.34 -41.33 21.75
CA ALA A 247 37.94 -40.42 22.82
C ALA A 247 38.31 -38.95 22.49
N ALA A 248 39.52 -38.71 21.96
CA ALA A 248 39.92 -37.36 21.55
C ALA A 248 39.08 -36.82 20.37
N GLU A 249 38.75 -37.65 19.39
CA GLU A 249 37.87 -37.29 18.26
C GLU A 249 36.44 -37.03 18.73
N ALA A 250 35.91 -37.80 19.68
CA ALA A 250 34.61 -37.55 20.30
C ALA A 250 34.54 -36.16 21.00
N ASN A 251 35.62 -35.78 21.71
CA ASN A 251 35.72 -34.48 22.34
C ASN A 251 35.72 -33.33 21.30
N VAL A 252 36.39 -33.51 20.18
CA VAL A 252 36.31 -32.54 19.03
C VAL A 252 34.89 -32.45 18.48
N ALA A 253 34.18 -33.56 18.33
CA ALA A 253 32.81 -33.57 17.85
C ALA A 253 31.87 -32.81 18.82
N VAL A 254 32.03 -32.96 20.14
CA VAL A 254 31.27 -32.18 21.13
C VAL A 254 31.52 -30.68 20.98
N LEU A 255 32.79 -30.27 20.89
CA LEU A 255 33.13 -28.86 20.74
C LEU A 255 32.60 -28.26 19.40
N LYS A 256 32.65 -29.03 18.30
CA LYS A 256 32.06 -28.63 17.03
C LYS A 256 30.54 -28.46 17.12
N ALA A 257 29.86 -29.37 17.84
CA ALA A 257 28.43 -29.23 18.11
C ALA A 257 28.10 -27.98 18.95
N GLN A 258 28.90 -27.68 19.96
CA GLN A 258 28.78 -26.45 20.75
C GLN A 258 29.06 -25.19 19.92
N GLN A 259 30.04 -25.26 19.02
CA GLN A 259 30.33 -24.15 18.12
C GLN A 259 29.14 -23.86 17.14
N GLU A 260 28.54 -24.94 16.65
CA GLU A 260 27.33 -24.80 15.78
C GLU A 260 26.14 -24.23 16.56
N GLU A 261 25.94 -24.64 17.82
CA GLU A 261 24.91 -24.06 18.69
C GLU A 261 25.13 -22.55 18.90
N ALA A 262 26.37 -22.18 19.28
CA ALA A 262 26.74 -20.77 19.42
C ALA A 262 26.56 -19.97 18.11
N GLN A 263 26.88 -20.56 16.95
CA GLN A 263 26.62 -19.92 15.63
C GLN A 263 25.13 -19.69 15.37
N ARG A 264 24.27 -20.63 15.77
CA ARG A 264 22.80 -20.48 15.67
C ARG A 264 22.31 -19.35 16.58
N THR A 265 22.82 -19.28 17.79
CA THR A 265 22.54 -18.22 18.76
C THR A 265 23.01 -16.86 18.22
N LEU A 266 24.20 -16.79 17.64
CA LEU A 266 24.72 -15.60 16.98
C LEU A 266 23.78 -15.13 15.83
N LYS A 267 23.25 -16.06 15.04
CA LYS A 267 22.28 -15.75 14.00
C LYS A 267 20.99 -15.16 14.58
N GLN A 268 20.50 -15.66 15.71
CA GLN A 268 19.34 -15.10 16.41
C GLN A 268 19.59 -13.66 16.86
N PHE A 269 20.74 -13.37 17.46
CA PHE A 269 21.09 -12.01 17.88
C PHE A 269 21.27 -11.07 16.70
N ARG A 270 21.83 -11.52 15.59
CA ARG A 270 21.89 -10.72 14.34
C ARG A 270 20.50 -10.37 13.81
N THR A 271 19.56 -11.30 13.90
CA THR A 271 18.16 -11.04 13.51
C THR A 271 17.50 -10.02 14.46
N ALA A 272 17.77 -10.13 15.77
CA ALA A 272 17.30 -9.17 16.76
C ALA A 272 17.89 -7.77 16.53
N LEU A 273 19.18 -7.69 16.20
CA LEU A 273 19.83 -6.42 15.82
C LEU A 273 19.19 -5.81 14.57
N ALA A 274 19.01 -6.59 13.51
CA ALA A 274 18.37 -6.12 12.28
C ALA A 274 16.94 -5.61 12.54
N LYS A 275 16.20 -6.23 13.46
CA LYS A 275 14.89 -5.74 13.91
C LYS A 275 15.01 -4.39 14.61
N ALA A 276 15.90 -4.27 15.59
CA ALA A 276 16.09 -3.01 16.34
C ALA A 276 16.58 -1.86 15.45
N GLU A 277 17.48 -2.12 14.51
CA GLU A 277 17.94 -1.13 13.53
C GLU A 277 16.82 -0.70 12.58
N ARG A 278 15.95 -1.64 12.17
CA ARG A 278 14.78 -1.32 11.37
C ARG A 278 13.78 -0.47 12.16
N ASP A 279 13.51 -0.82 13.42
CA ASP A 279 12.60 -0.06 14.26
C ASP A 279 13.17 1.35 14.50
N LEU A 280 14.49 1.48 14.71
CA LEU A 280 15.18 2.78 14.76
C LEU A 280 15.03 3.56 13.45
N SER A 281 15.10 2.90 12.28
CA SER A 281 14.90 3.57 11.00
C SER A 281 13.50 4.17 10.83
N PHE A 282 12.49 3.58 11.47
CA PHE A 282 11.11 4.05 11.44
C PHE A 282 10.86 5.27 12.34
N THR A 283 11.81 5.67 13.17
CA THR A 283 11.73 6.94 13.93
C THR A 283 11.80 8.16 13.01
N VAL A 284 12.35 8.02 11.80
CA VAL A 284 12.41 9.09 10.81
C VAL A 284 11.41 8.77 9.70
N ILE A 285 10.32 9.52 9.67
CA ILE A 285 9.26 9.37 8.67
C ILE A 285 9.66 10.18 7.44
N ARG A 286 9.74 9.51 6.28
CA ARG A 286 10.15 10.10 5.01
C ARG A 286 9.07 10.02 3.96
N ALA A 287 9.11 10.97 3.01
CA ALA A 287 8.26 10.94 1.82
C ALA A 287 8.64 9.75 0.92
N PRO A 288 7.68 8.90 0.50
CA PRO A 288 7.94 7.77 -0.39
C PRO A 288 8.13 8.18 -1.86
N PHE A 289 7.60 9.33 -2.28
CA PHE A 289 7.68 9.90 -3.63
C PHE A 289 7.57 11.42 -3.58
N ASP A 290 7.81 12.09 -4.70
CA ASP A 290 7.69 13.54 -4.84
C ASP A 290 6.21 13.96 -4.80
N GLY A 291 5.90 15.02 -4.06
CA GLY A 291 4.52 15.48 -3.97
C GLY A 291 4.32 16.61 -2.98
N VAL A 292 3.07 16.96 -2.74
CA VAL A 292 2.67 18.02 -1.83
C VAL A 292 2.03 17.41 -0.58
N VAL A 293 2.47 17.87 0.59
CA VAL A 293 1.93 17.44 1.89
C VAL A 293 0.57 18.10 2.10
N GLY A 294 -0.45 17.28 2.32
CA GLY A 294 -1.79 17.75 2.66
C GLY A 294 -2.32 17.12 3.94
N ASN A 295 -3.28 17.78 4.57
CA ASN A 295 -4.00 17.26 5.73
C ASN A 295 -3.08 16.68 6.82
N ARG A 296 -2.17 17.50 7.31
CA ARG A 296 -1.31 17.18 8.45
C ARG A 296 -2.16 17.04 9.72
N ALA A 297 -2.17 15.84 10.30
CA ALA A 297 -3.03 15.48 11.44
C ALA A 297 -2.30 15.54 12.79
N VAL A 298 -1.01 15.91 12.80
CA VAL A 298 -0.16 15.85 14.00
C VAL A 298 0.73 17.07 14.13
N GLN A 299 1.18 17.32 15.37
CA GLN A 299 2.08 18.41 15.73
C GLN A 299 3.28 17.87 16.51
N SER A 300 4.33 18.70 16.61
CA SER A 300 5.45 18.42 17.52
C SER A 300 4.98 18.28 18.94
N GLY A 301 5.43 17.26 19.64
CA GLY A 301 4.99 16.92 21.01
C GLY A 301 3.85 15.92 21.08
N ASP A 302 3.17 15.61 19.97
CA ASP A 302 2.11 14.60 19.97
C ASP A 302 2.68 13.20 20.15
N TYR A 303 1.93 12.35 20.88
CA TYR A 303 2.22 10.94 20.96
C TYR A 303 1.50 10.19 19.84
N VAL A 304 2.24 9.43 19.04
CA VAL A 304 1.69 8.67 17.92
C VAL A 304 1.75 7.16 18.16
N GLN A 305 0.77 6.45 17.60
CA GLN A 305 0.68 5.00 17.66
C GLN A 305 0.85 4.38 16.27
N PRO A 306 1.25 3.09 16.19
CA PRO A 306 1.32 2.38 14.92
C PRO A 306 0.00 2.43 14.15
N GLY A 307 0.06 2.81 12.86
CA GLY A 307 -1.11 3.00 12.00
C GLY A 307 -1.78 4.38 12.10
N GLN A 308 -1.39 5.23 13.05
CA GLN A 308 -1.93 6.58 13.14
C GLN A 308 -1.47 7.43 11.96
N ARG A 309 -2.43 8.08 11.29
CA ARG A 309 -2.16 8.97 10.16
C ARG A 309 -1.46 10.24 10.65
N LEU A 310 -0.38 10.61 9.98
CA LEU A 310 0.41 11.80 10.26
C LEU A 310 0.10 12.92 9.25
N ALA A 311 0.12 12.58 7.97
CA ALA A 311 -0.16 13.48 6.86
C ALA A 311 -0.60 12.67 5.62
N SER A 312 -1.09 13.35 4.60
CA SER A 312 -1.30 12.77 3.28
C SER A 312 -0.31 13.36 2.29
N LEU A 313 0.25 12.56 1.41
CA LEU A 313 1.13 13.00 0.34
C LEU A 313 0.42 12.84 -1.00
N VAL A 314 0.36 13.91 -1.76
CA VAL A 314 -0.37 14.00 -3.03
C VAL A 314 0.61 14.23 -4.18
N PRO A 315 0.78 13.28 -5.11
CA PRO A 315 1.64 13.46 -6.28
C PRO A 315 0.90 14.29 -7.34
N LEU A 316 1.21 15.58 -7.45
CA LEU A 316 0.55 16.45 -8.43
C LEU A 316 0.94 16.14 -9.89
N HIS A 317 2.08 15.46 -10.08
CA HIS A 317 2.56 15.03 -11.40
C HIS A 317 1.95 13.71 -11.90
N GLU A 318 1.16 13.01 -11.06
CA GLU A 318 0.49 11.74 -11.40
C GLU A 318 -1.03 11.83 -11.31
N VAL A 319 -1.58 12.98 -11.72
CA VAL A 319 -3.03 13.17 -11.75
C VAL A 319 -3.67 12.49 -12.96
N TYR A 320 -4.87 12.03 -12.77
CA TYR A 320 -5.76 11.48 -13.80
C TYR A 320 -7.16 12.03 -13.59
N ILE A 321 -8.07 11.77 -14.51
CA ILE A 321 -9.46 12.20 -14.40
C ILE A 321 -10.34 10.97 -14.42
N ASP A 322 -11.20 10.83 -13.43
CA ASP A 322 -12.27 9.85 -13.42
C ASP A 322 -13.59 10.54 -13.79
N ALA A 323 -14.11 10.19 -14.96
CA ALA A 323 -15.32 10.76 -15.53
C ALA A 323 -16.44 9.71 -15.52
N ASN A 324 -17.56 10.03 -14.88
CA ASN A 324 -18.69 9.13 -14.73
C ASN A 324 -19.68 9.32 -15.90
N PHE A 325 -19.68 8.41 -16.85
CA PHE A 325 -20.61 8.38 -17.96
C PHE A 325 -21.81 7.48 -17.67
N LYS A 326 -22.97 7.80 -18.23
CA LYS A 326 -24.13 6.95 -18.17
C LYS A 326 -23.90 5.67 -18.99
N GLU A 327 -24.42 4.53 -18.56
CA GLU A 327 -24.32 3.26 -19.28
C GLU A 327 -24.72 3.39 -20.78
N THR A 328 -25.73 4.18 -21.05
CA THR A 328 -26.21 4.44 -22.43
C THR A 328 -25.25 5.23 -23.31
N GLN A 329 -24.23 5.88 -22.71
CA GLN A 329 -23.23 6.68 -23.40
C GLN A 329 -21.95 5.89 -23.74
N LEU A 330 -21.82 4.65 -23.18
CA LEU A 330 -20.59 3.86 -23.30
C LEU A 330 -20.53 2.95 -24.52
N GLU A 331 -21.64 2.81 -25.28
CA GLU A 331 -21.75 1.87 -26.40
C GLU A 331 -20.58 1.95 -27.39
N HIS A 332 -20.15 3.17 -27.69
CA HIS A 332 -19.11 3.47 -28.67
C HIS A 332 -17.79 3.95 -28.02
N MET A 333 -17.67 3.92 -26.70
CA MET A 333 -16.48 4.41 -26.00
C MET A 333 -15.43 3.31 -25.86
N ARG A 334 -14.23 3.57 -26.33
CA ARG A 334 -13.11 2.61 -26.30
C ARG A 334 -11.85 3.24 -25.72
N PRO A 335 -10.97 2.48 -25.07
CA PRO A 335 -9.63 2.94 -24.69
C PRO A 335 -8.86 3.47 -25.91
N GLY A 336 -8.15 4.58 -25.74
CA GLY A 336 -7.38 5.26 -26.77
C GLY A 336 -8.09 6.43 -27.46
N GLU A 337 -9.41 6.59 -27.29
CA GLU A 337 -10.15 7.69 -27.87
C GLU A 337 -9.75 9.05 -27.31
N PRO A 338 -9.76 10.09 -28.16
CA PRO A 338 -9.42 11.43 -27.72
C PRO A 338 -10.52 12.00 -26.82
N ALA A 339 -10.12 12.59 -25.72
CA ALA A 339 -10.97 13.29 -24.79
C ALA A 339 -10.53 14.74 -24.64
N THR A 340 -11.48 15.65 -24.59
CA THR A 340 -11.24 17.05 -24.23
C THR A 340 -11.77 17.28 -22.84
N VAL A 341 -10.93 17.83 -21.99
CA VAL A 341 -11.24 18.12 -20.59
C VAL A 341 -11.20 19.63 -20.39
N SER A 342 -12.32 20.18 -19.98
CA SER A 342 -12.43 21.58 -19.56
C SER A 342 -12.48 21.62 -18.02
N VAL A 343 -11.60 22.38 -17.42
CA VAL A 343 -11.47 22.49 -15.95
C VAL A 343 -12.20 23.75 -15.50
N ASP A 344 -13.14 23.61 -14.57
CA ASP A 344 -13.95 24.74 -14.11
C ASP A 344 -13.10 25.88 -13.51
N ALA A 345 -11.97 25.53 -12.91
CA ALA A 345 -11.01 26.50 -12.37
C ALA A 345 -10.13 27.19 -13.44
N LEU A 346 -10.10 26.68 -14.68
CA LEU A 346 -9.24 27.12 -15.76
C LEU A 346 -10.04 27.21 -17.09
N PRO A 347 -11.01 28.11 -17.21
CA PRO A 347 -12.01 28.11 -18.31
C PRO A 347 -11.40 28.31 -19.71
N ASP A 348 -10.20 28.89 -19.81
CA ASP A 348 -9.54 29.17 -21.08
C ASP A 348 -8.55 28.06 -21.53
N HIS A 349 -8.48 26.96 -20.81
CA HIS A 349 -7.50 25.89 -21.06
C HIS A 349 -8.18 24.54 -21.24
N ASP A 350 -8.48 24.18 -22.48
CA ASP A 350 -8.91 22.83 -22.81
C ASP A 350 -7.73 21.86 -22.85
N ILE A 351 -7.79 20.82 -22.00
CA ILE A 351 -6.78 19.78 -21.91
C ILE A 351 -7.17 18.63 -22.83
N LYS A 352 -6.28 18.26 -23.75
CA LYS A 352 -6.48 17.13 -24.66
C LYS A 352 -5.93 15.87 -23.99
N GLY A 353 -6.81 15.05 -23.44
CA GLY A 353 -6.50 13.73 -22.87
C GLY A 353 -6.86 12.57 -23.79
N ARG A 354 -6.75 11.35 -23.27
CA ARG A 354 -7.19 10.11 -23.91
C ARG A 354 -7.89 9.21 -22.92
N VAL A 355 -8.86 8.46 -23.40
CA VAL A 355 -9.48 7.38 -22.60
C VAL A 355 -8.43 6.32 -22.30
N ALA A 356 -8.07 6.14 -21.04
CA ALA A 356 -7.14 5.10 -20.59
C ALA A 356 -7.87 3.77 -20.38
N SER A 357 -8.98 3.79 -19.67
CA SER A 357 -9.76 2.59 -19.36
C SER A 357 -11.21 2.94 -19.02
N VAL A 358 -12.08 1.94 -19.14
CA VAL A 358 -13.47 1.98 -18.68
C VAL A 358 -13.60 1.03 -17.49
N ALA A 359 -14.27 1.47 -16.43
CA ALA A 359 -14.47 0.63 -15.25
C ALA A 359 -15.26 -0.64 -15.59
N PRO A 360 -14.90 -1.79 -14.99
CA PRO A 360 -15.55 -3.09 -15.29
C PRO A 360 -16.97 -3.20 -14.72
N ALA A 361 -17.33 -2.33 -13.77
CA ALA A 361 -18.65 -2.31 -13.13
C ALA A 361 -19.06 -0.90 -12.70
N ALA A 362 -20.34 -0.69 -12.50
CA ALA A 362 -20.89 0.55 -11.98
C ALA A 362 -20.46 0.79 -10.53
N GLY A 363 -20.35 2.05 -10.12
CA GLY A 363 -19.96 2.42 -8.75
C GLY A 363 -20.86 1.83 -7.66
N SER A 364 -22.13 1.59 -7.97
CA SER A 364 -23.10 0.94 -7.07
C SER A 364 -22.70 -0.50 -6.69
N VAL A 365 -21.98 -1.23 -7.55
CA VAL A 365 -21.52 -2.61 -7.29
C VAL A 365 -20.39 -2.62 -6.26
N PHE A 366 -19.58 -1.57 -6.22
CA PHE A 366 -18.46 -1.45 -5.28
C PHE A 366 -18.81 -0.67 -4.01
N SER A 367 -20.07 -0.22 -3.89
CA SER A 367 -20.53 0.49 -2.68
C SER A 367 -20.68 -0.47 -1.50
N LEU A 368 -20.23 -0.04 -0.32
CA LEU A 368 -20.42 -0.76 0.95
C LEU A 368 -21.91 -0.94 1.32
N LEU A 369 -22.78 -0.04 0.84
CA LEU A 369 -24.23 -0.09 1.00
C LEU A 369 -24.86 -0.01 -0.40
N PRO A 370 -25.07 -1.15 -1.06
CA PRO A 370 -25.80 -1.16 -2.32
C PRO A 370 -27.19 -0.55 -2.14
N PRO A 371 -27.70 0.24 -3.10
CA PRO A 371 -29.04 0.76 -3.03
C PRO A 371 -30.03 -0.42 -3.10
N ASP A 372 -30.63 -0.76 -1.95
CA ASP A 372 -31.66 -1.81 -1.86
C ASP A 372 -33.04 -1.17 -1.90
N ASN A 373 -33.85 -1.58 -2.88
CA ASN A 373 -35.23 -1.12 -3.00
C ASN A 373 -36.14 -1.96 -2.09
N ALA A 374 -36.17 -1.63 -0.81
CA ALA A 374 -36.97 -2.30 0.21
C ALA A 374 -38.52 -2.20 -0.03
N THR A 375 -38.96 -1.39 -0.99
CA THR A 375 -40.40 -1.11 -1.23
C THR A 375 -41.00 -1.94 -2.38
N GLY A 376 -40.26 -2.85 -3.01
CA GLY A 376 -40.79 -3.74 -4.05
C GLY A 376 -41.12 -3.09 -5.40
N ASN A 377 -40.94 -1.79 -5.58
CA ASN A 377 -41.14 -1.12 -6.86
C ASN A 377 -39.77 -0.97 -7.55
N PHE A 378 -39.53 -1.80 -8.58
CA PHE A 378 -38.32 -1.74 -9.37
C PHE A 378 -38.38 -0.55 -10.33
N THR A 379 -37.63 0.51 -10.04
CA THR A 379 -37.40 1.62 -10.97
C THR A 379 -36.04 1.39 -11.64
N LYS A 380 -36.02 1.23 -12.95
CA LYS A 380 -34.76 1.15 -13.72
C LYS A 380 -34.07 2.51 -13.68
N VAL A 381 -32.99 2.63 -12.89
CA VAL A 381 -32.12 3.80 -12.84
C VAL A 381 -30.90 3.52 -13.71
N VAL A 382 -30.61 4.45 -14.64
CA VAL A 382 -29.41 4.37 -15.49
C VAL A 382 -28.17 4.46 -14.60
N GLN A 383 -27.34 3.42 -14.65
CA GLN A 383 -26.10 3.37 -13.88
C GLN A 383 -25.02 4.24 -14.52
N ARG A 384 -24.07 4.69 -13.69
CA ARG A 384 -22.88 5.41 -14.15
C ARG A 384 -21.65 4.53 -14.00
N LEU A 385 -20.78 4.55 -15.01
CA LEU A 385 -19.50 3.85 -14.99
C LEU A 385 -18.38 4.88 -15.10
N ALA A 386 -17.35 4.70 -14.32
CA ALA A 386 -16.18 5.57 -14.35
C ALA A 386 -15.32 5.25 -15.58
N VAL A 387 -14.95 6.27 -16.30
CA VAL A 387 -14.01 6.23 -17.43
C VAL A 387 -12.78 7.03 -17.01
N ARG A 388 -11.64 6.39 -17.02
CA ARG A 388 -10.39 7.03 -16.68
C ARG A 388 -9.79 7.71 -17.90
N ILE A 389 -9.49 8.99 -17.74
CA ILE A 389 -8.86 9.82 -18.77
C ILE A 389 -7.43 10.10 -18.32
N GLU A 390 -6.49 9.77 -19.18
CA GLU A 390 -5.08 10.11 -19.00
C GLU A 390 -4.83 11.55 -19.44
N VAL A 391 -4.16 12.31 -18.58
CA VAL A 391 -3.75 13.69 -18.81
C VAL A 391 -2.34 13.69 -19.42
N PRO A 392 -2.06 14.48 -20.48
CA PRO A 392 -0.72 14.57 -21.05
C PRO A 392 0.35 15.01 -20.04
N ALA A 393 1.56 14.49 -20.18
CA ALA A 393 2.67 14.81 -19.29
C ALA A 393 2.97 16.32 -19.23
N THR A 394 2.80 17.04 -20.33
CA THR A 394 3.01 18.50 -20.42
C THR A 394 2.09 19.30 -19.49
N VAL A 395 0.88 18.82 -19.23
CA VAL A 395 -0.06 19.47 -18.30
C VAL A 395 0.20 19.02 -16.87
N ARG A 396 0.56 17.74 -16.70
CA ARG A 396 0.90 17.19 -15.38
C ARG A 396 2.12 17.87 -14.77
N THR A 397 3.13 18.19 -15.59
CA THR A 397 4.34 18.90 -15.11
C THR A 397 4.09 20.36 -14.74
N GLN A 398 2.99 20.96 -15.18
CA GLN A 398 2.62 22.32 -14.77
C GLN A 398 1.88 22.38 -13.42
N GLU A 399 1.50 21.22 -12.87
CA GLU A 399 0.83 21.07 -11.57
C GLU A 399 -0.42 21.94 -11.38
N LEU A 400 -1.07 22.28 -12.51
CA LEU A 400 -2.28 23.10 -12.52
C LEU A 400 -3.51 22.33 -12.00
N LEU A 401 -3.49 21.01 -12.16
CA LEU A 401 -4.59 20.14 -11.74
C LEU A 401 -4.39 19.66 -10.31
N ARG A 402 -5.37 19.89 -9.47
CA ARG A 402 -5.37 19.41 -8.09
C ARG A 402 -6.46 18.36 -7.91
N PRO A 403 -6.19 17.23 -7.22
CA PRO A 403 -7.21 16.23 -6.91
C PRO A 403 -8.41 16.87 -6.22
N GLY A 404 -9.61 16.45 -6.64
CA GLY A 404 -10.87 17.01 -6.18
C GLY A 404 -11.43 18.16 -7.00
N MET A 405 -10.69 18.68 -7.99
CA MET A 405 -11.24 19.66 -8.93
C MET A 405 -12.31 19.02 -9.81
N SER A 406 -13.43 19.72 -10.00
CA SER A 406 -14.48 19.36 -10.95
C SER A 406 -14.06 19.72 -12.37
N VAL A 407 -14.39 18.85 -13.30
CA VAL A 407 -14.07 19.01 -14.71
C VAL A 407 -15.23 18.54 -15.59
N VAL A 408 -15.35 19.10 -16.78
CA VAL A 408 -16.26 18.61 -17.82
C VAL A 408 -15.43 17.83 -18.84
N VAL A 409 -15.81 16.59 -19.08
CA VAL A 409 -15.12 15.71 -20.02
C VAL A 409 -15.98 15.46 -21.23
N SER A 410 -15.43 15.67 -22.42
CA SER A 410 -16.04 15.38 -23.72
C SER A 410 -15.18 14.39 -24.48
N VAL A 411 -15.71 13.19 -24.74
CA VAL A 411 -15.02 12.12 -25.48
C VAL A 411 -15.54 12.09 -26.90
N ASN A 412 -14.64 12.04 -27.88
CA ASN A 412 -15.00 11.91 -29.29
C ASN A 412 -14.91 10.43 -29.71
N THR A 413 -16.08 9.80 -29.89
CA THR A 413 -16.22 8.38 -30.23
C THR A 413 -16.21 8.10 -31.74
N LYS A 414 -15.85 9.08 -32.59
CA LYS A 414 -15.84 8.93 -34.04
C LYS A 414 -14.90 7.84 -34.55
N GLY A 415 -13.75 7.63 -33.85
CA GLY A 415 -12.78 6.61 -34.22
C GLY A 415 -13.29 5.18 -34.02
N ALA A 416 -14.12 4.96 -33.01
CA ALA A 416 -14.74 3.66 -32.74
C ALA A 416 -15.83 3.29 -33.75
N ALA A 417 -16.54 4.29 -34.28
CA ALA A 417 -17.57 4.08 -35.29
C ALA A 417 -16.98 3.61 -36.64
N GLU A 418 -15.72 3.93 -36.91
CA GLU A 418 -15.01 3.52 -38.14
C GLU A 418 -14.42 2.09 -38.05
N MET A 419 -14.25 1.55 -36.83
CA MET A 419 -13.66 0.24 -36.55
C MET A 419 -14.67 -0.85 -36.21
N VAL A 420 -15.97 -0.61 -36.25
CA VAL A 420 -16.97 -1.66 -36.06
C VAL A 420 -17.08 -2.46 -37.38
N PRO A 421 -16.50 -3.68 -37.46
CA PRO A 421 -16.80 -4.56 -38.58
C PRO A 421 -18.29 -4.88 -38.52
N ALA A 422 -18.92 -4.78 -39.69
CA ALA A 422 -20.33 -5.09 -39.86
C ALA A 422 -20.69 -6.44 -39.18
N LYS A 423 -21.64 -6.32 -38.22
CA LYS A 423 -22.63 -7.33 -37.88
C LYS A 423 -22.13 -8.77 -37.73
N VAL A 424 -21.93 -9.21 -36.51
CA VAL A 424 -22.15 -10.63 -36.21
C VAL A 424 -23.66 -10.84 -36.30
N ALA A 425 -24.05 -11.39 -37.44
CA ALA A 425 -25.42 -11.87 -37.66
C ALA A 425 -25.60 -13.17 -36.89
N ASP A 426 -26.72 -13.22 -36.19
CA ASP A 426 -27.47 -14.41 -35.80
C ASP A 426 -26.68 -15.62 -35.31
N VAL A 427 -26.68 -15.77 -33.98
CA VAL A 427 -26.69 -17.12 -33.40
C VAL A 427 -28.09 -17.35 -32.80
N ASN A 428 -28.85 -18.23 -33.51
CA ASN A 428 -30.02 -18.89 -33.03
C ASN A 428 -29.80 -19.66 -31.72
#